data_1aa78771313ee530cd1821046fef672d
#
_entry.id   1aa78771313ee530cd1821046fef672d
#
_cell.length_a   1.000
_cell.length_b   1.000
_cell.length_c   1.000
_cell.angle_alpha   90.00
_cell.angle_beta   90.00
_cell.angle_gamma   90.00
#
_symmetry.space_group_name_H-M   'P 1'
#
loop_
_entity.id
_entity.type
_entity.pdbx_description
1 polymer ?
#
loop_
_entity_poly.entity_id
_entity_poly.type
_entity_poly.pdbx_seq_one_letter_code
_entity_poly.pdbx_strand_id
1 'polypeptide(L)'
;MVVHDSYLSHSWDLVKLDGQWYHTDIYSDAGSGEGNFSHFNLNDEMMNSQEWNTDFFPAADGYKYNYAYMNRTQCKDVYTIPEQMRAALDARQGVVSLDFGKDVSDDVYNLADTIMNSVENTVVSNAGYGV
;
A
#
# COMPACT_ATOMS: atom_id res chain seq x y z
N MET A 1 -1.53 21.31 5.39
CA MET A 1 -2.52 21.51 6.49
C MET A 1 -2.39 20.32 7.43
N VAL A 2 -2.72 20.51 8.72
CA VAL A 2 -2.74 19.38 9.68
C VAL A 2 -4.19 18.96 9.89
N VAL A 3 -4.46 17.69 9.70
CA VAL A 3 -5.74 17.03 10.00
C VAL A 3 -5.64 16.39 11.38
N HIS A 4 -6.67 16.48 12.15
CA HIS A 4 -6.74 15.87 13.48
C HIS A 4 -7.94 14.91 13.55
N ASP A 5 -7.66 13.67 13.90
CA ASP A 5 -8.67 12.67 14.21
C ASP A 5 -9.23 12.90 15.61
N SER A 6 -10.55 13.07 15.70
CA SER A 6 -11.21 13.39 16.97
C SER A 6 -11.28 12.20 17.93
N TYR A 7 -11.14 10.96 17.43
CA TYR A 7 -11.33 9.73 18.21
C TYR A 7 -10.01 9.10 18.65
N LEU A 8 -9.00 9.12 17.78
CA LEU A 8 -7.75 8.40 18.02
C LEU A 8 -6.63 9.29 18.58
N SER A 9 -6.89 10.58 18.82
CA SER A 9 -5.87 11.56 19.24
C SER A 9 -4.63 11.54 18.32
N HIS A 10 -4.87 11.34 17.03
CA HIS A 10 -3.86 11.26 16.00
C HIS A 10 -3.96 12.46 15.04
N SER A 11 -2.85 12.83 14.43
CA SER A 11 -2.80 13.91 13.47
C SER A 11 -1.86 13.56 12.33
N TRP A 12 -2.20 14.01 11.13
CA TRP A 12 -1.40 13.81 9.92
C TRP A 12 -1.47 15.05 9.02
N ASP A 13 -0.70 15.04 7.97
CA ASP A 13 -0.65 16.16 7.04
C ASP A 13 -1.58 15.96 5.83
N LEU A 14 -2.25 17.04 5.43
CA LEU A 14 -2.91 17.16 4.13
C LEU A 14 -2.04 18.08 3.26
N VAL A 15 -1.47 17.52 2.21
CA VAL A 15 -0.52 18.18 1.30
C VAL A 15 -1.14 18.41 -0.07
N LYS A 16 -0.78 19.51 -0.73
CA LYS A 16 -1.26 19.83 -2.07
C LYS A 16 -0.12 19.71 -3.08
N LEU A 17 -0.30 18.80 -4.06
CA LEU A 17 0.65 18.54 -5.12
C LEU A 17 -0.06 18.66 -6.47
N ASP A 18 0.45 19.46 -7.38
CA ASP A 18 -0.13 19.72 -8.71
C ASP A 18 -1.64 20.03 -8.70
N GLY A 19 -2.08 20.77 -7.66
CA GLY A 19 -3.48 21.18 -7.55
C GLY A 19 -4.40 20.17 -6.85
N GLN A 20 -3.98 18.94 -6.60
CA GLN A 20 -4.72 17.90 -5.90
C GLN A 20 -4.23 17.74 -4.46
N TRP A 21 -5.14 17.36 -3.56
CA TRP A 21 -4.81 17.13 -2.16
C TRP A 21 -4.56 15.65 -1.87
N TYR A 22 -3.70 15.38 -0.89
CA TYR A 22 -3.29 14.05 -0.45
C TYR A 22 -3.12 14.02 1.05
N HIS A 23 -3.51 12.93 1.70
CA HIS A 23 -3.17 12.65 3.09
C HIS A 23 -1.79 12.01 3.17
N THR A 24 -0.97 12.48 4.12
CA THR A 24 0.37 11.92 4.36
C THR A 24 0.59 11.78 5.86
N ASP A 25 0.73 10.55 6.32
CA ASP A 25 0.95 10.21 7.72
C ASP A 25 2.33 9.59 7.92
N ILE A 26 3.33 10.45 8.02
CA ILE A 26 4.72 10.05 8.18
C ILE A 26 4.95 9.32 9.51
N TYR A 27 4.19 9.65 10.55
CA TYR A 27 4.33 9.01 11.85
C TYR A 27 3.95 7.52 11.78
N SER A 28 2.84 7.21 11.13
CA SER A 28 2.40 5.82 10.94
C SER A 28 3.37 5.03 10.05
N ASP A 29 3.88 5.63 9.00
CA ASP A 29 4.88 4.99 8.13
C ASP A 29 6.20 4.75 8.85
N ALA A 30 6.70 5.70 9.62
CA ALA A 30 7.94 5.56 10.39
C ALA A 30 7.85 4.46 11.46
N GLY A 31 6.67 4.26 12.06
CA GLY A 31 6.42 3.21 13.05
C GLY A 31 6.33 1.80 12.45
N SER A 32 6.10 1.69 11.15
CA SER A 32 5.86 0.41 10.46
C SER A 32 7.12 -0.24 9.85
N GLY A 33 8.28 0.37 10.04
CA GLY A 33 9.56 -0.13 9.57
C GLY A 33 10.09 0.57 8.32
N GLU A 34 11.36 0.30 8.01
CA GLU A 34 12.07 0.93 6.90
C GLU A 34 11.44 0.57 5.56
N GLY A 35 11.19 1.58 4.72
CA GLY A 35 10.64 1.40 3.37
C GLY A 35 9.12 1.23 3.31
N ASN A 36 8.42 1.39 4.43
CA ASN A 36 6.96 1.43 4.43
C ASN A 36 6.46 2.84 4.06
N PHE A 37 5.63 2.91 3.04
CA PHE A 37 4.97 4.13 2.55
C PHE A 37 3.45 3.91 2.36
N SER A 38 2.86 3.09 3.21
CA SER A 38 1.44 2.73 3.12
C SER A 38 0.49 3.88 3.44
N HIS A 39 0.99 4.92 4.13
CA HIS A 39 0.24 6.13 4.47
C HIS A 39 0.77 7.39 3.74
N PHE A 40 1.48 7.20 2.64
CA PHE A 40 2.08 8.30 1.89
C PHE A 40 1.23 8.68 0.66
N ASN A 41 0.73 9.92 0.66
CA ASN A 41 -0.09 10.48 -0.42
C ASN A 41 -1.34 9.65 -0.75
N LEU A 42 -2.13 9.36 0.27
CA LEU A 42 -3.43 8.70 0.15
C LEU A 42 -4.52 9.69 -0.28
N ASN A 43 -5.55 9.21 -0.93
CA ASN A 43 -6.79 9.95 -1.11
C ASN A 43 -7.80 9.63 0.00
N ASP A 44 -8.94 10.35 0.02
CA ASP A 44 -9.99 10.15 1.02
C ASP A 44 -10.50 8.70 1.08
N GLU A 45 -10.63 8.05 -0.07
CA GLU A 45 -11.09 6.66 -0.17
C GLU A 45 -10.10 5.67 0.45
N MET A 46 -8.81 5.95 0.35
CA MET A 46 -7.74 5.11 0.92
C MET A 46 -7.59 5.27 2.44
N MET A 47 -8.18 6.32 3.02
CA MET A 47 -8.12 6.62 4.46
C MET A 47 -9.19 5.89 5.27
N ASN A 48 -9.53 4.67 4.93
CA ASN A 48 -10.69 3.89 5.43
C ASN A 48 -10.83 3.77 6.94
N SER A 49 -9.74 3.87 7.70
CA SER A 49 -9.72 3.64 9.15
C SER A 49 -9.61 4.92 9.97
N GLN A 50 -9.54 6.08 9.30
CA GLN A 50 -9.39 7.37 9.94
C GLN A 50 -10.67 8.18 9.81
N GLU A 51 -11.05 8.91 10.86
CA GLU A 51 -12.20 9.80 10.85
C GLU A 51 -11.76 11.24 11.05
N TRP A 52 -12.16 12.13 10.15
CA TRP A 52 -11.93 13.56 10.25
C TRP A 52 -13.15 14.35 9.76
N ASN A 53 -13.18 15.64 10.08
CA ASN A 53 -14.27 16.50 9.63
C ASN A 53 -14.10 16.87 8.15
N THR A 54 -14.72 16.10 7.27
CA THR A 54 -14.68 16.28 5.81
C THR A 54 -15.28 17.61 5.34
N ASP A 55 -16.13 18.26 6.12
CA ASP A 55 -16.69 19.57 5.78
C ASP A 55 -15.69 20.71 6.00
N PHE A 56 -14.66 20.47 6.81
CA PHE A 56 -13.67 21.47 7.16
C PHE A 56 -12.43 21.43 6.26
N PHE A 57 -12.08 20.26 5.73
CA PHE A 57 -10.89 20.08 4.90
C PHE A 57 -11.25 19.91 3.42
N PRO A 58 -10.39 20.36 2.50
CA PRO A 58 -10.60 20.07 1.08
C PRO A 58 -10.54 18.57 0.81
N ALA A 59 -11.37 18.11 -0.12
CA ALA A 59 -11.35 16.73 -0.56
C ALA A 59 -9.98 16.34 -1.14
N ALA A 60 -9.47 15.20 -0.73
CA ALA A 60 -8.24 14.60 -1.26
C ALA A 60 -8.62 13.49 -2.26
N ASP A 61 -8.71 13.84 -3.52
CA ASP A 61 -9.11 12.95 -4.62
C ASP A 61 -7.94 12.53 -5.52
N GLY A 62 -6.73 12.96 -5.18
CA GLY A 62 -5.52 12.64 -5.93
C GLY A 62 -5.05 11.20 -5.70
N TYR A 63 -4.46 10.59 -6.72
CA TYR A 63 -3.81 9.28 -6.63
C TYR A 63 -2.46 9.22 -7.35
N LYS A 64 -2.20 10.17 -8.24
CA LYS A 64 -0.98 10.23 -9.07
C LYS A 64 0.31 10.10 -8.27
N TYR A 65 0.38 10.71 -7.11
CA TYR A 65 1.55 10.73 -6.24
C TYR A 65 1.47 9.73 -5.07
N ASN A 66 0.48 8.86 -5.05
CA ASN A 66 0.44 7.75 -4.11
C ASN A 66 1.56 6.76 -4.39
N TYR A 67 2.25 6.31 -3.34
CA TYR A 67 3.43 5.43 -3.48
C TYR A 67 3.10 4.12 -4.21
N ALA A 68 2.02 3.46 -3.84
CA ALA A 68 1.61 2.21 -4.47
C ALA A 68 1.28 2.40 -5.95
N TYR A 69 0.57 3.49 -6.28
CA TYR A 69 0.24 3.82 -7.66
C TYR A 69 1.48 4.13 -8.51
N MET A 70 2.43 4.91 -7.98
CA MET A 70 3.68 5.27 -8.69
C MET A 70 4.56 4.06 -8.96
N ASN A 71 4.57 3.09 -8.05
CA ASN A 71 5.45 1.91 -8.10
C ASN A 71 4.72 0.63 -8.53
N ARG A 72 3.52 0.75 -9.10
CA ARG A 72 2.71 -0.40 -9.49
C ARG A 72 3.29 -1.13 -10.71
N THR A 73 3.15 -2.44 -10.68
CA THR A 73 3.39 -3.32 -11.82
C THR A 73 2.05 -3.72 -12.43
N GLN A 74 1.90 -3.52 -13.73
CA GLN A 74 0.70 -3.95 -14.47
C GLN A 74 0.68 -5.47 -14.59
N CYS A 75 -0.41 -6.11 -14.15
CA CYS A 75 -0.58 -7.55 -14.16
C CYS A 75 -1.82 -7.93 -14.97
N LYS A 76 -1.72 -9.01 -15.70
CA LYS A 76 -2.82 -9.55 -16.51
C LYS A 76 -3.91 -10.19 -15.65
N ASP A 77 -3.51 -10.95 -14.65
CA ASP A 77 -4.37 -11.70 -13.74
C ASP A 77 -3.66 -12.01 -12.42
N VAL A 78 -4.41 -12.54 -11.46
CA VAL A 78 -3.90 -12.84 -10.12
C VAL A 78 -2.89 -13.98 -10.06
N TYR A 79 -2.84 -14.82 -11.10
CA TYR A 79 -1.87 -15.94 -11.16
C TYR A 79 -0.44 -15.47 -11.39
N THR A 80 -0.26 -14.18 -11.72
CA THR A 80 1.08 -13.56 -11.80
C THR A 80 1.65 -13.17 -10.43
N ILE A 81 0.84 -13.13 -9.38
CA ILE A 81 1.26 -12.70 -8.04
C ILE A 81 2.49 -13.47 -7.52
N PRO A 82 2.55 -14.82 -7.55
CA PRO A 82 3.70 -15.54 -7.03
C PRO A 82 5.01 -15.19 -7.73
N GLU A 83 4.97 -14.95 -9.04
CA GLU A 83 6.13 -14.54 -9.81
C GLU A 83 6.60 -13.14 -9.41
N GLN A 84 5.68 -12.20 -9.30
CA GLN A 84 5.99 -10.82 -8.91
C GLN A 84 6.55 -10.74 -7.48
N MET A 85 5.98 -11.51 -6.56
CA MET A 85 6.48 -11.58 -5.19
C MET A 85 7.89 -12.19 -5.13
N ARG A 86 8.17 -13.23 -5.92
CA ARG A 86 9.51 -13.81 -6.00
C ARG A 86 10.52 -12.80 -6.54
N ALA A 87 10.18 -12.10 -7.62
CA ALA A 87 11.04 -11.07 -8.19
C ALA A 87 11.33 -9.95 -7.20
N ALA A 88 10.32 -9.53 -6.43
CA ALA A 88 10.49 -8.53 -5.39
C ALA A 88 11.40 -9.00 -4.24
N LEU A 89 11.26 -10.23 -3.79
CA LEU A 89 12.15 -10.83 -2.79
C LEU A 89 13.58 -10.92 -3.27
N ASP A 90 13.81 -11.35 -4.50
CA ASP A 90 15.15 -11.41 -5.11
C ASP A 90 15.77 -10.02 -5.23
N ALA A 91 14.96 -8.99 -5.50
CA ALA A 91 15.36 -7.58 -5.54
C ALA A 91 15.42 -6.92 -4.14
N ARG A 92 15.10 -7.63 -3.06
CA ARG A 92 15.01 -7.13 -1.69
C ARG A 92 14.05 -5.95 -1.53
N GLN A 93 12.93 -5.96 -2.25
CA GLN A 93 11.87 -4.99 -2.11
C GLN A 93 10.98 -5.34 -0.91
N GLY A 94 10.71 -4.35 -0.06
CA GLY A 94 9.82 -4.55 1.11
C GLY A 94 8.33 -4.46 0.77
N VAL A 95 7.98 -3.84 -0.37
CA VAL A 95 6.60 -3.61 -0.79
C VAL A 95 6.44 -3.92 -2.28
N VAL A 96 5.36 -4.58 -2.64
CA VAL A 96 4.99 -4.88 -4.03
C VAL A 96 3.61 -4.28 -4.31
N SER A 97 3.50 -3.47 -5.34
CA SER A 97 2.24 -2.89 -5.79
C SER A 97 1.86 -3.46 -7.14
N LEU A 98 0.72 -4.14 -7.20
CA LEU A 98 0.24 -4.80 -8.40
C LEU A 98 -1.07 -4.17 -8.86
N ASP A 99 -1.17 -3.85 -10.14
CA ASP A 99 -2.36 -3.28 -10.77
C ASP A 99 -2.91 -4.25 -11.81
N PHE A 100 -4.12 -4.74 -11.56
CA PHE A 100 -4.82 -5.67 -12.45
C PHE A 100 -5.82 -4.97 -13.37
N GLY A 101 -5.94 -3.64 -13.27
CA GLY A 101 -6.90 -2.84 -14.05
C GLY A 101 -8.37 -3.12 -13.74
N LYS A 102 -8.66 -3.91 -12.71
CA LYS A 102 -10.01 -4.26 -12.21
C LYS A 102 -9.93 -4.71 -10.75
N ASP A 103 -11.07 -4.76 -10.10
CA ASP A 103 -11.16 -5.36 -8.75
C ASP A 103 -10.92 -6.88 -8.84
N VAL A 104 -9.96 -7.36 -8.07
CA VAL A 104 -9.56 -8.77 -7.96
C VAL A 104 -9.58 -9.25 -6.50
N SER A 105 -10.21 -8.52 -5.61
CA SER A 105 -10.21 -8.81 -4.17
C SER A 105 -10.70 -10.23 -3.87
N ASP A 106 -11.78 -10.66 -4.49
CA ASP A 106 -12.32 -12.02 -4.32
C ASP A 106 -11.37 -13.09 -4.85
N ASP A 107 -10.74 -12.85 -6.00
CA ASP A 107 -9.77 -13.78 -6.59
C ASP A 107 -8.53 -13.92 -5.69
N VAL A 108 -8.03 -12.81 -5.17
CA VAL A 108 -6.90 -12.81 -4.23
C VAL A 108 -7.25 -13.55 -2.93
N TYR A 109 -8.46 -13.34 -2.42
CA TYR A 109 -8.93 -14.01 -1.20
C TYR A 109 -8.99 -15.53 -1.38
N ASN A 110 -9.52 -15.99 -2.51
CA ASN A 110 -9.60 -17.40 -2.83
C ASN A 110 -8.23 -18.07 -3.08
N LEU A 111 -7.22 -17.28 -3.42
CA LEU A 111 -5.85 -17.75 -3.67
C LEU A 111 -4.90 -17.48 -2.50
N ALA A 112 -5.38 -16.93 -1.39
CA ALA A 112 -4.55 -16.49 -0.28
C ALA A 112 -3.57 -17.58 0.21
N ASP A 113 -4.05 -18.80 0.39
CA ASP A 113 -3.21 -19.93 0.82
C ASP A 113 -2.14 -20.28 -0.20
N THR A 114 -2.48 -20.25 -1.49
CA THR A 114 -1.53 -20.51 -2.57
C THR A 114 -0.46 -19.42 -2.64
N ILE A 115 -0.86 -18.16 -2.45
CA ILE A 115 0.04 -17.00 -2.43
C ILE A 115 0.98 -17.10 -1.23
N MET A 116 0.45 -17.34 -0.04
CA MET A 116 1.24 -17.47 1.18
C MET A 116 2.25 -18.61 1.10
N ASN A 117 1.82 -19.79 0.66
CA ASN A 117 2.72 -20.95 0.47
C ASN A 117 3.83 -20.66 -0.55
N SER A 118 3.53 -19.89 -1.61
CA SER A 118 4.53 -19.49 -2.59
C SER A 118 5.58 -18.55 -1.99
N VAL A 119 5.16 -17.63 -1.15
CA VAL A 119 6.04 -16.69 -0.43
C VAL A 119 6.92 -17.44 0.56
N GLU A 120 6.33 -18.28 1.42
CA GLU A 120 7.06 -19.07 2.41
C GLU A 120 8.11 -19.96 1.76
N ASN A 121 7.77 -20.69 0.72
CA ASN A 121 8.70 -21.54 -0.01
C ASN A 121 9.84 -20.74 -0.66
N THR A 122 9.56 -19.52 -1.14
CA THR A 122 10.57 -18.64 -1.71
C THR A 122 11.51 -18.11 -0.64
N VAL A 123 10.99 -17.69 0.50
CA VAL A 123 11.80 -17.23 1.64
C VAL A 123 12.72 -18.33 2.14
N VAL A 124 12.19 -19.54 2.32
CA VAL A 124 12.99 -20.69 2.79
C VAL A 124 14.10 -21.03 1.80
N SER A 125 13.82 -21.03 0.50
CA SER A 125 14.85 -21.33 -0.51
C SER A 125 15.96 -20.28 -0.56
N ASN A 126 15.63 -19.00 -0.38
CA ASN A 126 16.59 -17.92 -0.41
C ASN A 126 17.37 -17.76 0.90
N ALA A 127 16.82 -18.20 2.01
CA ALA A 127 17.51 -18.19 3.31
C ALA A 127 18.55 -19.31 3.47
N GLY A 128 18.69 -20.20 2.49
CA GLY A 128 19.69 -21.28 2.52
C GLY A 128 19.40 -22.34 3.57
N TYR A 129 18.18 -22.47 4.06
CA TYR A 129 17.71 -23.60 4.87
C TYR A 129 17.42 -24.83 4.01
N GLY A 130 18.20 -25.00 2.94
CA GLY A 130 18.28 -26.27 2.26
C GLY A 130 18.92 -27.28 3.17
N VAL A 131 18.19 -28.24 3.56
CA VAL A 131 18.72 -29.41 4.25
C VAL A 131 19.61 -30.16 3.28
#